data_b22327637f88d1d70f2272d7465dddce
#
_entry.id   b22327637f88d1d70f2272d7465dddce
#
_cell.length_a   1.000
_cell.length_b   1.000
_cell.length_c   1.000
_cell.angle_alpha   90.00
_cell.angle_beta   90.00
_cell.angle_gamma   90.00
#
_symmetry.space_group_name_H-M   'P 1'
#
loop_
_entity.id
_entity.type
_entity.pdbx_description
1 polymer ?
#
loop_
_entity_poly.entity_id
_entity_poly.type
_entity_poly.pdbx_seq_one_letter_code
_entity_poly.pdbx_strand_id
1 'polypeptide(L)'
;MNAIAEWVAPIATMIAAMMTAANLGARVTGWGFVVFTFGSIAWTIVGMGSGQTNLIAANAFLTLVNVVGIWRWLGREAKYQDSADTIAAESEHRPVAALVAAKGLVGQAVTDPTGKKLATVVDNSAVRGCF
;
A
#
# COMPACT_ATOMS: atom_id res chain seq x y z
N MET A 1 40.30 -1.72 -5.96
CA MET A 1 39.28 -0.75 -6.19
C MET A 1 38.02 -1.34 -5.63
N ASN A 2 36.94 -0.96 -5.60
CA ASN A 2 35.68 -1.12 -4.87
C ASN A 2 35.10 -2.55 -4.68
N ALA A 3 35.91 -3.51 -4.19
CA ALA A 3 35.41 -4.88 -3.91
C ALA A 3 34.13 -4.89 -3.04
N ILE A 4 34.00 -3.92 -2.14
CA ILE A 4 32.77 -3.76 -1.33
C ILE A 4 31.57 -3.44 -2.24
N ALA A 5 31.69 -2.49 -3.18
CA ALA A 5 30.59 -2.12 -4.06
C ALA A 5 30.16 -3.28 -4.97
N GLU A 6 31.13 -4.10 -5.44
CA GLU A 6 30.88 -5.29 -6.28
C GLU A 6 30.03 -6.36 -5.58
N TRP A 7 30.12 -6.47 -4.24
CA TRP A 7 29.28 -7.37 -3.45
C TRP A 7 28.01 -6.71 -2.97
N VAL A 8 28.07 -5.45 -2.54
CA VAL A 8 26.91 -4.71 -2.04
C VAL A 8 25.87 -4.53 -3.12
N ALA A 9 26.28 -4.20 -4.35
CA ALA A 9 25.35 -3.93 -5.44
C ALA A 9 24.39 -5.09 -5.73
N PRO A 10 24.83 -6.34 -6.02
CA PRO A 10 23.91 -7.42 -6.29
C PRO A 10 23.10 -7.85 -5.05
N ILE A 11 23.71 -7.86 -3.86
CA ILE A 11 23.01 -8.25 -2.62
C ILE A 11 21.89 -7.28 -2.31
N ALA A 12 22.16 -5.97 -2.35
CA ALA A 12 21.13 -4.94 -2.12
C ALA A 12 20.01 -5.04 -3.15
N THR A 13 20.34 -5.25 -4.42
CA THR A 13 19.35 -5.39 -5.49
C THR A 13 18.45 -6.61 -5.27
N MET A 14 19.00 -7.76 -4.87
CA MET A 14 18.23 -8.97 -4.58
C MET A 14 17.29 -8.77 -3.37
N ILE A 15 17.78 -8.20 -2.28
CA ILE A 15 16.97 -7.92 -1.09
C ILE A 15 15.84 -6.95 -1.44
N ALA A 16 16.14 -5.87 -2.15
CA ALA A 16 15.15 -4.89 -2.56
C ALA A 16 14.08 -5.51 -3.48
N ALA A 17 14.48 -6.35 -4.43
CA ALA A 17 13.55 -7.06 -5.31
C ALA A 17 12.61 -7.98 -4.51
N MET A 18 13.13 -8.72 -3.53
CA MET A 18 12.30 -9.54 -2.66
C MET A 18 11.32 -8.71 -1.83
N MET A 19 11.76 -7.59 -1.25
CA MET A 19 10.90 -6.71 -0.46
C MET A 19 9.77 -6.11 -1.29
N THR A 20 10.05 -5.70 -2.53
CA THR A 20 9.04 -5.14 -3.42
C THR A 20 8.10 -6.19 -4.00
N ALA A 21 8.60 -7.39 -4.30
CA ALA A 21 7.80 -8.49 -4.85
C ALA A 21 6.90 -9.17 -3.81
N ALA A 22 7.32 -9.20 -2.54
CA ALA A 22 6.59 -9.85 -1.45
C ALA A 22 5.25 -9.19 -1.10
N ASN A 23 5.00 -7.96 -1.57
CA ASN A 23 3.76 -7.20 -1.36
C ASN A 23 3.28 -7.16 0.11
N LEU A 24 4.22 -6.98 1.03
CA LEU A 24 3.98 -6.94 2.48
C LEU A 24 3.46 -5.57 2.98
N GLY A 25 2.87 -4.78 2.08
CA GLY A 25 2.32 -3.47 2.38
C GLY A 25 3.20 -2.30 1.91
N ALA A 26 2.63 -1.09 1.94
CA ALA A 26 3.24 0.12 1.38
C ALA A 26 4.57 0.47 2.05
N ARG A 27 4.67 0.28 3.37
CA ARG A 27 5.90 0.60 4.12
C ARG A 27 7.05 -0.31 3.71
N VAL A 28 6.82 -1.64 3.63
CA VAL A 28 7.86 -2.60 3.24
C VAL A 28 8.31 -2.36 1.80
N THR A 29 7.37 -2.14 0.88
CA THR A 29 7.66 -1.78 -0.51
C THR A 29 8.47 -0.48 -0.59
N GLY A 30 8.12 0.54 0.19
CA GLY A 30 8.85 1.80 0.26
C GLY A 30 10.29 1.63 0.75
N TRP A 31 10.53 0.82 1.77
CA TRP A 31 11.87 0.45 2.21
C TRP A 31 12.63 -0.36 1.16
N GLY A 32 11.95 -1.19 0.37
CA GLY A 32 12.53 -1.85 -0.79
C GLY A 32 13.13 -0.85 -1.78
N PHE A 33 12.45 0.25 -2.07
CA PHE A 33 12.98 1.32 -2.92
C PHE A 33 14.19 2.04 -2.29
N VAL A 34 14.26 2.17 -0.95
CA VAL A 34 15.45 2.70 -0.27
C VAL A 34 16.63 1.77 -0.52
N VAL A 35 16.47 0.46 -0.34
CA VAL A 35 17.54 -0.52 -0.57
C VAL A 35 17.94 -0.56 -2.05
N PHE A 36 16.97 -0.45 -2.98
CA PHE A 36 17.26 -0.30 -4.42
C PHE A 36 18.10 0.94 -4.74
N THR A 37 17.85 2.05 -4.05
CA THR A 37 18.65 3.27 -4.23
C THR A 37 20.11 3.02 -3.86
N PHE A 38 20.38 2.36 -2.73
CA PHE A 38 21.75 1.99 -2.36
C PHE A 38 22.38 1.02 -3.37
N GLY A 39 21.61 0.03 -3.85
CA GLY A 39 22.04 -0.89 -4.89
C GLY A 39 22.43 -0.19 -6.19
N SER A 40 21.60 0.72 -6.68
CA SER A 40 21.86 1.45 -7.94
C SER A 40 23.04 2.43 -7.82
N ILE A 41 23.24 3.04 -6.64
CA ILE A 41 24.45 3.85 -6.39
C ILE A 41 25.70 2.95 -6.42
N ALA A 42 25.65 1.79 -5.76
CA ALA A 42 26.77 0.83 -5.77
C ALA A 42 27.09 0.34 -7.19
N TRP A 43 26.09 0.02 -8.01
CA TRP A 43 26.26 -0.33 -9.42
C TRP A 43 26.86 0.82 -10.26
N THR A 44 26.48 2.06 -9.96
CA THR A 44 27.08 3.25 -10.60
C THR A 44 28.58 3.31 -10.29
N ILE A 45 28.97 3.08 -9.03
CA ILE A 45 30.37 3.08 -8.62
C ILE A 45 31.15 1.95 -9.33
N VAL A 46 30.58 0.75 -9.43
CA VAL A 46 31.17 -0.36 -10.20
C VAL A 46 31.34 0.01 -11.67
N GLY A 47 30.30 0.63 -12.26
CA GLY A 47 30.36 1.12 -13.65
C GLY A 47 31.46 2.14 -13.88
N MET A 48 31.67 3.06 -12.95
CA MET A 48 32.78 4.03 -13.00
C MET A 48 34.15 3.35 -12.92
N GLY A 49 34.30 2.37 -12.03
CA GLY A 49 35.54 1.62 -11.88
C GLY A 49 35.88 0.73 -13.08
N SER A 50 34.89 0.21 -13.78
CA SER A 50 35.03 -0.65 -14.94
C SER A 50 34.94 0.06 -16.29
N GLY A 51 34.67 1.39 -16.31
CA GLY A 51 34.53 2.19 -17.52
C GLY A 51 33.27 1.90 -18.34
N GLN A 52 32.24 1.27 -17.73
CA GLN A 52 31.01 0.89 -18.39
C GLN A 52 29.97 2.03 -18.35
N THR A 53 29.97 2.90 -19.34
CA THR A 53 29.10 4.07 -19.42
C THR A 53 27.61 3.70 -19.43
N ASN A 54 27.22 2.63 -20.09
CA ASN A 54 25.85 2.14 -20.11
C ASN A 54 25.38 1.70 -18.71
N LEU A 55 26.25 1.06 -17.92
CA LEU A 55 25.93 0.67 -16.55
C LEU A 55 25.75 1.91 -15.64
N ILE A 56 26.60 2.91 -15.81
CA ILE A 56 26.47 4.20 -15.11
C ILE A 56 25.14 4.87 -15.45
N ALA A 57 24.85 5.03 -16.75
CA ALA A 57 23.63 5.71 -17.20
C ALA A 57 22.36 4.99 -16.72
N ALA A 58 22.31 3.66 -16.86
CA ALA A 58 21.16 2.86 -16.41
C ALA A 58 20.92 2.98 -14.90
N ASN A 59 21.97 2.86 -14.10
CA ASN A 59 21.82 2.91 -12.64
C ASN A 59 21.61 4.33 -12.10
N ALA A 60 22.15 5.36 -12.74
CA ALA A 60 21.81 6.75 -12.43
C ALA A 60 20.31 7.02 -12.67
N PHE A 61 19.77 6.54 -13.79
CA PHE A 61 18.33 6.63 -14.06
C PHE A 61 17.49 5.83 -13.03
N LEU A 62 17.90 4.60 -12.70
CA LEU A 62 17.24 3.79 -11.69
C LEU A 62 17.26 4.46 -10.31
N THR A 63 18.34 5.16 -9.95
CA THR A 63 18.40 5.93 -8.71
C THR A 63 17.29 6.98 -8.64
N LEU A 64 17.06 7.74 -9.74
CA LEU A 64 15.96 8.70 -9.81
C LEU A 64 14.59 8.03 -9.68
N VAL A 65 14.36 6.92 -10.37
CA VAL A 65 13.11 6.15 -10.29
C VAL A 65 12.89 5.65 -8.87
N ASN A 66 13.92 5.16 -8.21
CA ASN A 66 13.84 4.67 -6.83
C ASN A 66 13.50 5.80 -5.85
N VAL A 67 14.07 6.99 -6.01
CA VAL A 67 13.73 8.18 -5.19
C VAL A 67 12.25 8.53 -5.35
N VAL A 68 11.72 8.52 -6.58
CA VAL A 68 10.28 8.71 -6.82
C VAL A 68 9.46 7.61 -6.15
N GLY A 69 9.92 6.36 -6.21
CA GLY A 69 9.30 5.22 -5.52
C GLY A 69 9.24 5.43 -4.00
N ILE A 70 10.33 5.86 -3.38
CA ILE A 70 10.38 6.19 -1.94
C ILE A 70 9.32 7.24 -1.60
N TRP A 71 9.30 8.35 -2.34
CA TRP A 71 8.34 9.43 -2.10
C TRP A 71 6.89 8.97 -2.23
N ARG A 72 6.60 8.16 -3.26
CA ARG A 72 5.27 7.63 -3.49
C ARG A 72 4.84 6.66 -2.38
N TRP A 73 5.66 5.64 -2.09
CA TRP A 73 5.29 4.55 -1.21
C TRP A 73 5.38 4.91 0.28
N LEU A 74 6.44 5.57 0.73
CA LEU A 74 6.57 6.02 2.13
C LEU A 74 5.80 7.32 2.40
N GLY A 75 5.64 8.19 1.40
CA GLY A 75 4.96 9.46 1.58
C GLY A 75 3.44 9.37 1.44
N ARG A 76 2.95 8.74 0.40
CA ARG A 76 1.51 8.73 0.06
C ARG A 76 0.81 7.43 0.42
N GLU A 77 1.29 6.30 -0.11
CA GLU A 77 0.63 5.01 0.06
C GLU A 77 0.63 4.54 1.53
N ALA A 78 1.70 4.79 2.28
CA ALA A 78 1.74 4.47 3.70
C ALA A 78 0.65 5.20 4.50
N LYS A 79 0.37 6.46 4.17
CA LYS A 79 -0.70 7.23 4.81
C LYS A 79 -2.10 6.67 4.50
N TYR A 80 -2.32 6.21 3.27
CA TYR A 80 -3.60 5.61 2.90
C TYR A 80 -3.82 4.27 3.62
N GLN A 81 -2.79 3.44 3.75
CA GLN A 81 -2.87 2.21 4.54
C GLN A 81 -3.16 2.49 6.01
N ASP A 82 -2.43 3.40 6.64
CA ASP A 82 -2.65 3.76 8.05
C ASP A 82 -4.10 4.25 8.28
N SER A 83 -4.64 5.03 7.35
CA SER A 83 -6.03 5.50 7.44
C SER A 83 -7.04 4.35 7.27
N ALA A 84 -6.80 3.44 6.33
CA ALA A 84 -7.65 2.28 6.12
C ALA A 84 -7.64 1.33 7.32
N ASP A 85 -6.46 1.07 7.90
CA ASP A 85 -6.30 0.23 9.08
C ASP A 85 -7.00 0.84 10.32
N THR A 86 -6.92 2.18 10.47
CA THR A 86 -7.61 2.89 11.56
C THR A 86 -9.13 2.76 11.42
N ILE A 87 -9.68 2.95 10.21
CA ILE A 87 -11.12 2.82 9.94
C ILE A 87 -11.57 1.37 10.15
N ALA A 88 -10.77 0.40 9.74
CA ALA A 88 -11.07 -1.02 9.93
C ALA A 88 -11.12 -1.37 11.43
N ALA A 89 -10.13 -0.94 12.21
CA ALA A 89 -10.07 -1.13 13.66
C ALA A 89 -11.25 -0.45 14.38
N GLU A 90 -11.60 0.77 13.99
CA GLU A 90 -12.75 1.49 14.55
C GLU A 90 -14.08 0.79 14.22
N SER A 91 -14.18 0.23 13.01
CA SER A 91 -15.37 -0.53 12.59
C SER A 91 -15.51 -1.84 13.35
N GLU A 92 -14.41 -2.50 13.71
CA GLU A 92 -14.40 -3.72 14.50
C GLU A 92 -14.78 -3.46 15.96
N HIS A 93 -14.43 -2.28 16.48
CA HIS A 93 -14.77 -1.84 17.83
C HIS A 93 -16.15 -1.18 17.96
N ARG A 94 -16.89 -0.99 16.86
CA ARG A 94 -18.26 -0.49 16.96
C ARG A 94 -19.11 -1.48 17.74
N PRO A 95 -19.64 -1.10 18.92
CA PRO A 95 -20.35 -2.03 19.79
C PRO A 95 -21.56 -2.61 19.05
N VAL A 96 -21.80 -3.88 19.27
CA VAL A 96 -22.98 -4.66 18.81
C VAL A 96 -24.29 -3.87 19.03
N ALA A 97 -24.32 -2.97 20.01
CA ALA A 97 -25.41 -2.05 20.27
C ALA A 97 -25.82 -1.18 19.04
N ALA A 98 -24.88 -0.77 18.21
CA ALA A 98 -25.20 -0.01 16.98
C ALA A 98 -25.87 -0.89 15.93
N LEU A 99 -25.49 -2.17 15.85
CA LEU A 99 -26.12 -3.16 14.97
C LEU A 99 -27.50 -3.55 15.48
N VAL A 100 -27.69 -3.63 16.80
CA VAL A 100 -28.99 -3.89 17.43
C VAL A 100 -29.95 -2.71 17.21
N ALA A 101 -29.44 -1.47 17.32
CA ALA A 101 -30.22 -0.27 17.02
C ALA A 101 -30.64 -0.21 15.54
N ALA A 102 -29.75 -0.57 14.63
CA ALA A 102 -30.05 -0.67 13.19
C ALA A 102 -31.10 -1.75 12.89
N LYS A 103 -31.04 -2.88 13.61
CA LYS A 103 -32.02 -3.96 13.51
C LYS A 103 -33.42 -3.52 13.97
N GLY A 104 -33.51 -2.57 14.92
CA GLY A 104 -34.75 -1.95 15.37
C GLY A 104 -35.40 -1.05 14.32
N LEU A 105 -34.66 -0.66 13.26
CA LEU A 105 -35.19 0.14 12.14
C LEU A 105 -35.84 -0.71 11.05
N VAL A 106 -35.62 -2.01 11.06
CA VAL A 106 -36.21 -2.94 10.10
C VAL A 106 -37.73 -2.92 10.23
N GLY A 107 -38.44 -2.71 9.14
CA GLY A 107 -39.89 -2.58 9.09
C GLY A 107 -40.40 -1.12 9.25
N GLN A 108 -39.52 -0.18 9.61
CA GLN A 108 -39.91 1.22 9.68
C GLN A 108 -40.12 1.84 8.29
N ALA A 109 -41.11 2.69 8.20
CA ALA A 109 -41.36 3.43 6.97
C ALA A 109 -40.44 4.66 6.88
N VAL A 110 -39.78 4.82 5.76
CA VAL A 110 -39.07 6.04 5.41
C VAL A 110 -40.08 7.02 4.81
N THR A 111 -40.30 8.16 5.46
CA THR A 111 -41.21 9.17 4.99
C THR A 111 -40.46 10.44 4.61
N ASP A 112 -40.98 11.20 3.66
CA ASP A 112 -40.47 12.52 3.34
C ASP A 112 -40.93 13.56 4.39
N PRO A 113 -40.46 14.82 4.38
CA PRO A 113 -40.88 15.85 5.30
C PRO A 113 -42.39 16.17 5.22
N THR A 114 -43.07 15.73 4.18
CA THR A 114 -44.53 15.90 3.98
C THR A 114 -45.36 14.73 4.55
N GLY A 115 -44.68 13.71 5.11
CA GLY A 115 -45.31 12.52 5.69
C GLY A 115 -45.64 11.42 4.69
N LYS A 116 -45.27 11.57 3.42
CA LYS A 116 -45.49 10.54 2.39
C LYS A 116 -44.50 9.40 2.53
N LYS A 117 -44.96 8.17 2.60
CA LYS A 117 -44.12 6.96 2.69
C LYS A 117 -43.36 6.79 1.38
N LEU A 118 -42.04 6.78 1.46
CA LEU A 118 -41.12 6.60 0.33
C LEU A 118 -40.67 5.15 0.19
N ALA A 119 -40.35 4.50 1.33
CA ALA A 119 -39.84 3.13 1.35
C ALA A 119 -40.08 2.49 2.72
N THR A 120 -39.72 1.21 2.84
CA THR A 120 -39.65 0.50 4.12
C THR A 120 -38.27 -0.09 4.27
N VAL A 121 -37.65 0.03 5.45
CA VAL A 121 -36.33 -0.58 5.74
C VAL A 121 -36.53 -2.10 5.79
N VAL A 122 -35.82 -2.83 4.93
CA VAL A 122 -35.88 -4.29 4.84
C VAL A 122 -34.53 -4.86 5.27
N ASP A 123 -34.55 -5.91 6.08
CA ASP A 123 -33.33 -6.66 6.40
C ASP A 123 -32.89 -7.49 5.18
N ASN A 124 -31.64 -7.30 4.77
CA ASN A 124 -31.04 -8.01 3.64
C ASN A 124 -30.67 -9.48 3.97
N SER A 125 -30.88 -9.92 5.22
CA SER A 125 -30.60 -11.29 5.64
C SER A 125 -31.57 -12.32 5.06
N ALA A 126 -32.75 -11.89 4.62
CA ALA A 126 -33.78 -12.76 4.03
C ALA A 126 -33.50 -13.17 2.57
N VAL A 127 -32.54 -12.54 1.90
CA VAL A 127 -32.22 -12.79 0.46
C VAL A 127 -31.30 -14.02 0.28
N ARG A 128 -30.75 -14.60 1.34
CA ARG A 128 -29.83 -15.76 1.27
C ARG A 128 -30.53 -17.13 1.20
N GLY A 129 -31.83 -17.16 1.02
CA GLY A 129 -32.63 -18.40 1.08
C GLY A 129 -33.24 -18.88 -0.24
N CYS A 130 -32.95 -18.24 -1.37
CA CYS A 130 -33.50 -18.62 -2.68
C CYS A 130 -32.39 -18.74 -3.72
N PHE A 131 -31.54 -19.78 -3.58
CA PHE A 131 -30.84 -20.43 -4.71
C PHE A 131 -30.64 -21.89 -4.39
#